data_173bb830c927ae9f628a905eba5b208a
#
_entry.id   173bb830c927ae9f628a905eba5b208a
#
_cell.length_a   1.000
_cell.length_b   1.000
_cell.length_c   1.000
_cell.angle_alpha   90.00
_cell.angle_beta   90.00
_cell.angle_gamma   90.00
#
_symmetry.space_group_name_H-M   'P 1'
#
loop_
_entity.id
_entity.type
_entity.pdbx_description
1 polymer ?
#
loop_
_entity_poly.entity_id
_entity_poly.type
_entity_poly.pdbx_seq_one_letter_code
_entity_poly.pdbx_strand_id
1 'polypeptide(L)'
;MGYCEFNIAHGLNKIAINSKIKKNYPYLKAEDISDFKYKLQKLDAHPIIKKALLFKLHTGVRGAELLLAEPHHFDLNEKVWKIPALHIKQFRRKVILGHEIPDFLVPLSDQALDILKDVMQWSYGEKYIFASPRKHNQPIHFNTLNMAIRKMGYGKHQLSSHGLRSTFSTILNDSGLFQDNWIEAQLSHIDKNRTRASYNHADYLAQRTEMMQWWGDYLSTAK
;
A
#
# COMPACT_ATOMS: atom_id res chain seq x y z
N MET A 1 10.16 -42.80 -20.57
CA MET A 1 9.36 -41.74 -19.95
C MET A 1 8.44 -41.20 -21.04
N GLY A 2 7.14 -41.52 -20.94
CA GLY A 2 6.13 -41.10 -21.91
C GLY A 2 5.75 -39.64 -21.63
N TYR A 3 6.09 -38.70 -22.50
CA TYR A 3 5.57 -37.35 -22.49
C TYR A 3 4.15 -37.40 -23.08
N CYS A 4 3.21 -36.67 -22.46
CA CYS A 4 1.86 -36.58 -22.95
C CYS A 4 1.88 -35.69 -24.22
N GLU A 5 1.48 -36.26 -25.37
CA GLU A 5 1.46 -35.52 -26.65
C GLU A 5 0.46 -34.37 -26.70
N PHE A 6 -0.51 -34.39 -25.79
CA PHE A 6 -1.55 -33.37 -25.69
C PHE A 6 -1.63 -32.78 -24.28
N ASN A 7 -1.77 -31.46 -24.22
CA ASN A 7 -2.06 -30.79 -22.95
C ASN A 7 -3.51 -31.12 -22.52
N ILE A 8 -3.67 -32.13 -21.64
CA ILE A 8 -4.98 -32.54 -21.10
C ILE A 8 -5.70 -31.42 -20.32
N ALA A 9 -4.99 -30.37 -19.93
CA ALA A 9 -5.57 -29.17 -19.33
C ALA A 9 -6.06 -28.13 -20.36
N HIS A 10 -5.89 -28.42 -21.67
CA HIS A 10 -6.35 -27.50 -22.71
C HIS A 10 -7.87 -27.32 -22.65
N GLY A 11 -8.32 -26.10 -22.45
CA GLY A 11 -9.75 -25.76 -22.37
C GLY A 11 -10.39 -25.87 -20.98
N LEU A 12 -9.70 -26.39 -19.95
CA LEU A 12 -10.25 -26.43 -18.59
C LEU A 12 -10.61 -25.04 -18.05
N ASN A 13 -9.90 -24.00 -18.49
CA ASN A 13 -10.23 -22.61 -18.18
C ASN A 13 -11.58 -22.13 -18.79
N LYS A 14 -12.08 -22.80 -19.84
CA LYS A 14 -13.41 -22.54 -20.44
C LYS A 14 -14.52 -23.26 -19.66
N ILE A 15 -14.20 -24.36 -19.00
CA ILE A 15 -15.14 -25.19 -18.23
C ILE A 15 -15.13 -24.79 -16.75
N ALA A 16 -14.02 -24.22 -16.26
CA ALA A 16 -13.94 -23.72 -14.89
C ALA A 16 -14.99 -22.62 -14.71
N ILE A 17 -16.05 -22.95 -13.99
CA ILE A 17 -17.08 -21.99 -13.59
C ILE A 17 -16.36 -20.90 -12.80
N ASN A 18 -16.35 -19.67 -13.35
CA ASN A 18 -15.79 -18.48 -12.69
C ASN A 18 -16.70 -18.07 -11.52
N SER A 19 -16.84 -18.95 -10.52
CA SER A 19 -17.74 -18.79 -9.38
C SER A 19 -17.18 -17.89 -8.27
N LYS A 20 -16.00 -17.30 -8.47
CA LYS A 20 -15.50 -16.30 -7.53
C LYS A 20 -16.05 -14.94 -7.91
N ILE A 21 -17.24 -14.62 -7.38
CA ILE A 21 -17.65 -13.24 -7.22
C ILE A 21 -16.46 -12.51 -6.59
N LYS A 22 -15.89 -11.54 -7.30
CA LYS A 22 -14.81 -10.70 -6.76
C LYS A 22 -15.38 -9.97 -5.54
N LYS A 23 -15.17 -10.53 -4.35
CA LYS A 23 -15.48 -9.80 -3.11
C LYS A 23 -14.48 -8.67 -3.02
N ASN A 24 -14.99 -7.44 -3.04
CA ASN A 24 -14.19 -6.26 -2.72
C ASN A 24 -13.58 -6.45 -1.33
N TYR A 25 -12.35 -6.00 -1.14
CA TYR A 25 -11.74 -6.01 0.18
C TYR A 25 -12.55 -5.08 1.09
N PRO A 26 -12.90 -5.55 2.30
CA PRO A 26 -13.60 -4.71 3.25
C PRO A 26 -12.71 -3.52 3.63
N TYR A 27 -13.29 -2.33 3.65
CA TYR A 27 -12.60 -1.06 3.89
C TYR A 27 -13.37 -0.23 4.93
N LEU A 28 -12.71 0.78 5.49
CA LEU A 28 -13.34 1.74 6.39
C LEU A 28 -14.12 2.77 5.58
N LYS A 29 -15.31 3.08 6.00
CA LYS A 29 -16.03 4.26 5.53
C LYS A 29 -15.43 5.52 6.18
N ALA A 30 -15.79 6.69 5.67
CA ALA A 30 -15.35 7.97 6.22
C ALA A 30 -15.67 8.10 7.72
N GLU A 31 -16.87 7.71 8.10
CA GLU A 31 -17.37 7.72 9.48
C GLU A 31 -16.62 6.79 10.45
N ASP A 32 -16.00 5.72 9.91
CA ASP A 32 -15.28 4.72 10.72
C ASP A 32 -13.83 5.10 11.03
N ILE A 33 -13.28 6.14 10.38
CA ILE A 33 -11.86 6.52 10.51
C ILE A 33 -11.53 6.93 11.94
N SER A 34 -12.40 7.68 12.58
CA SER A 34 -12.22 8.12 13.95
C SER A 34 -12.16 6.95 14.93
N ASP A 35 -13.11 6.01 14.83
CA ASP A 35 -13.12 4.79 15.64
C ASP A 35 -11.86 3.93 15.39
N PHE A 36 -11.43 3.81 14.13
CA PHE A 36 -10.18 3.12 13.82
C PHE A 36 -8.97 3.78 14.49
N LYS A 37 -8.84 5.10 14.42
CA LYS A 37 -7.75 5.86 15.06
C LYS A 37 -7.76 5.66 16.58
N TYR A 38 -8.94 5.76 17.20
CA TYR A 38 -9.10 5.54 18.63
C TYR A 38 -8.70 4.12 19.06
N LYS A 39 -9.20 3.09 18.37
CA LYS A 39 -8.85 1.69 18.63
C LYS A 39 -7.36 1.42 18.42
N LEU A 40 -6.76 2.03 17.39
CA LEU A 40 -5.34 1.90 17.12
C LEU A 40 -4.50 2.55 18.23
N GLN A 41 -4.91 3.69 18.76
CA GLN A 41 -4.25 4.34 19.89
C GLN A 41 -4.28 3.45 21.14
N LYS A 42 -5.42 2.82 21.44
CA LYS A 42 -5.63 1.93 22.59
C LYS A 42 -5.03 0.54 22.40
N LEU A 43 -4.63 0.17 21.18
CA LEU A 43 -4.09 -1.15 20.90
C LEU A 43 -2.82 -1.43 21.72
N ASP A 44 -2.81 -2.54 22.45
CA ASP A 44 -1.59 -3.07 23.07
C ASP A 44 -0.75 -3.80 22.01
N ALA A 45 0.14 -3.03 21.37
CA ALA A 45 1.08 -3.49 20.37
C ALA A 45 2.31 -2.57 20.31
N HIS A 46 3.42 -3.12 19.83
CA HIS A 46 4.66 -2.36 19.66
C HIS A 46 4.43 -1.11 18.79
N PRO A 47 5.03 0.07 19.11
CA PRO A 47 4.83 1.31 18.37
C PRO A 47 5.05 1.18 16.86
N ILE A 48 6.04 0.43 16.39
CA ILE A 48 6.30 0.16 14.98
C ILE A 48 5.05 -0.41 14.27
N ILE A 49 4.29 -1.31 14.92
CA ILE A 49 3.09 -1.93 14.33
C ILE A 49 1.97 -0.91 14.19
N LYS A 50 1.77 -0.07 15.22
CA LYS A 50 0.78 1.01 15.19
C LYS A 50 1.11 2.02 14.08
N LYS A 51 2.38 2.46 14.02
CA LYS A 51 2.85 3.40 13.00
C LYS A 51 2.80 2.81 11.60
N ALA A 52 3.07 1.50 11.43
CA ALA A 52 2.94 0.82 10.15
C ALA A 52 1.49 0.84 9.61
N LEU A 53 0.48 0.65 10.49
CA LEU A 53 -0.93 0.76 10.10
C LEU A 53 -1.31 2.20 9.72
N LEU A 54 -0.87 3.19 10.50
CA LEU A 54 -1.08 4.61 10.19
C LEU A 54 -0.40 5.01 8.88
N PHE A 55 0.88 4.70 8.73
CA PHE A 55 1.64 5.04 7.53
C PHE A 55 1.03 4.41 6.28
N LYS A 56 0.56 3.17 6.40
CA LYS A 56 -0.14 2.49 5.32
C LYS A 56 -1.48 3.16 4.96
N LEU A 57 -2.23 3.65 5.94
CA LEU A 57 -3.46 4.42 5.71
C LEU A 57 -3.13 5.75 5.03
N HIS A 58 -2.09 6.46 5.47
CA HIS A 58 -1.67 7.75 4.92
C HIS A 58 -1.14 7.65 3.48
N THR A 59 -0.47 6.55 3.10
CA THR A 59 0.20 6.44 1.80
C THR A 59 -0.53 5.59 0.76
N GLY A 60 -1.46 4.74 1.19
CA GLY A 60 -2.17 3.82 0.31
C GLY A 60 -1.30 2.71 -0.29
N VAL A 61 -0.05 2.54 0.11
CA VAL A 61 0.90 1.56 -0.45
C VAL A 61 0.50 0.10 -0.14
N ARG A 62 1.05 -0.83 -0.92
CA ARG A 62 0.85 -2.25 -0.65
C ARG A 62 1.67 -2.73 0.55
N GLY A 63 1.18 -3.79 1.21
CA GLY A 63 1.89 -4.36 2.34
C GLY A 63 3.33 -4.79 2.02
N ALA A 64 3.59 -5.36 0.85
CA ALA A 64 4.94 -5.75 0.45
C ALA A 64 5.87 -4.53 0.26
N GLU A 65 5.36 -3.43 -0.30
CA GLU A 65 6.10 -2.19 -0.46
C GLU A 65 6.48 -1.62 0.91
N LEU A 66 5.51 -1.58 1.85
CA LEU A 66 5.73 -1.14 3.23
C LEU A 66 6.81 -1.96 3.94
N LEU A 67 6.74 -3.30 3.84
CA LEU A 67 7.66 -4.19 4.54
C LEU A 67 9.10 -4.11 4.04
N LEU A 68 9.28 -3.73 2.78
CA LEU A 68 10.60 -3.59 2.14
C LEU A 68 11.13 -2.14 2.20
N ALA A 69 10.48 -1.25 2.96
CA ALA A 69 10.92 0.12 3.13
C ALA A 69 12.22 0.18 3.95
N GLU A 70 13.26 0.74 3.37
CA GLU A 70 14.58 0.96 3.99
C GLU A 70 14.83 2.47 4.16
N PRO A 71 15.64 2.92 5.14
CA PRO A 71 15.86 4.35 5.40
C PRO A 71 16.32 5.14 4.15
N HIS A 72 17.21 4.58 3.35
CA HIS A 72 17.77 5.24 2.17
C HIS A 72 16.77 5.40 1.01
N HIS A 73 15.60 4.77 1.08
CA HIS A 73 14.52 4.98 0.12
C HIS A 73 13.81 6.34 0.31
N PHE A 74 14.03 7.03 1.42
CA PHE A 74 13.28 8.24 1.76
C PHE A 74 14.11 9.50 1.60
N ASP A 75 13.59 10.43 0.83
CA ASP A 75 14.08 11.80 0.75
C ASP A 75 13.21 12.68 1.64
N LEU A 76 13.71 12.99 2.83
CA LEU A 76 12.94 13.73 3.84
C LEU A 76 12.80 15.22 3.49
N ASN A 77 13.72 15.78 2.70
CA ASN A 77 13.67 17.17 2.27
C ASN A 77 12.60 17.36 1.19
N GLU A 78 12.62 16.48 0.18
CA GLU A 78 11.64 16.47 -0.90
C GLU A 78 10.32 15.82 -0.49
N LYS A 79 10.22 15.25 0.72
CA LYS A 79 9.06 14.51 1.22
C LYS A 79 8.60 13.42 0.26
N VAL A 80 9.53 12.63 -0.27
CA VAL A 80 9.28 11.58 -1.23
C VAL A 80 9.86 10.25 -0.77
N TRP A 81 9.07 9.20 -0.90
CA TRP A 81 9.53 7.82 -0.79
C TRP A 81 9.78 7.25 -2.18
N LYS A 82 11.03 6.89 -2.47
CA LYS A 82 11.49 6.28 -3.72
C LYS A 82 11.45 4.76 -3.55
N ILE A 83 10.41 4.11 -4.04
CA ILE A 83 10.26 2.65 -3.94
C ILE A 83 10.95 1.99 -5.13
N PRO A 84 11.99 1.15 -4.94
CA PRO A 84 12.63 0.45 -6.04
C PRO A 84 11.63 -0.31 -6.92
N ALA A 85 11.76 -0.18 -8.23
CA ALA A 85 10.82 -0.82 -9.18
C ALA A 85 10.70 -2.34 -8.96
N LEU A 86 11.78 -2.99 -8.48
CA LEU A 86 11.80 -4.41 -8.13
C LEU A 86 10.82 -4.74 -6.98
N HIS A 87 10.53 -3.79 -6.09
CA HIS A 87 9.59 -3.97 -4.98
C HIS A 87 8.13 -3.80 -5.41
N ILE A 88 7.88 -3.18 -6.57
CA ILE A 88 6.54 -2.98 -7.12
C ILE A 88 6.07 -4.23 -7.86
N LYS A 89 4.96 -4.82 -7.42
CA LYS A 89 4.43 -6.09 -7.97
C LYS A 89 4.28 -6.05 -9.49
N GLN A 90 3.81 -4.95 -10.06
CA GLN A 90 3.56 -4.79 -11.49
C GLN A 90 4.85 -4.66 -12.31
N PHE A 91 5.93 -4.14 -11.71
CA PHE A 91 7.19 -3.86 -12.40
C PHE A 91 8.20 -4.99 -12.23
N ARG A 92 8.12 -5.74 -11.12
CA ARG A 92 9.08 -6.78 -10.74
C ARG A 92 9.47 -7.70 -11.89
N ARG A 93 8.48 -8.24 -12.64
CA ARG A 93 8.75 -9.16 -13.74
C ARG A 93 9.55 -8.48 -14.86
N LYS A 94 9.23 -7.23 -15.21
CA LYS A 94 9.94 -6.48 -16.25
C LYS A 94 11.37 -6.19 -15.83
N VAL A 95 11.59 -5.77 -14.57
CA VAL A 95 12.94 -5.54 -14.01
C VAL A 95 13.77 -6.82 -14.05
N ILE A 96 13.23 -7.97 -13.65
CA ILE A 96 13.91 -9.27 -13.70
C ILE A 96 14.28 -9.66 -15.14
N LEU A 97 13.49 -9.24 -16.13
CA LEU A 97 13.76 -9.47 -17.55
C LEU A 97 14.71 -8.43 -18.14
N GLY A 98 15.34 -7.56 -17.33
CA GLY A 98 16.34 -6.60 -17.75
C GLY A 98 15.80 -5.27 -18.28
N HIS A 99 14.49 -4.98 -18.12
CA HIS A 99 13.95 -3.67 -18.45
C HIS A 99 14.37 -2.64 -17.40
N GLU A 100 14.88 -1.51 -17.84
CA GLU A 100 15.10 -0.34 -16.99
C GLU A 100 13.75 0.32 -16.68
N ILE A 101 13.37 0.32 -15.40
CA ILE A 101 12.16 0.94 -14.91
C ILE A 101 12.55 1.85 -13.74
N PRO A 102 12.20 3.13 -13.78
CA PRO A 102 12.51 4.06 -12.71
C PRO A 102 11.79 3.66 -11.41
N ASP A 103 12.35 4.10 -10.29
CA ASP A 103 11.74 3.93 -8.98
C ASP A 103 10.37 4.60 -8.92
N PHE A 104 9.48 3.99 -8.18
CA PHE A 104 8.15 4.52 -7.99
C PHE A 104 8.14 5.58 -6.89
N LEU A 105 7.80 6.81 -7.24
CA LEU A 105 7.78 7.93 -6.32
C LEU A 105 6.44 8.01 -5.59
N VAL A 106 6.49 8.04 -4.25
CA VAL A 106 5.33 8.23 -3.37
C VAL A 106 5.51 9.53 -2.60
N PRO A 107 4.76 10.60 -2.94
CA PRO A 107 4.80 11.83 -2.16
C PRO A 107 4.21 11.60 -0.77
N LEU A 108 4.81 12.23 0.23
CA LEU A 108 4.43 12.12 1.63
C LEU A 108 3.82 13.44 2.11
N SER A 109 2.63 13.37 2.70
CA SER A 109 2.07 14.49 3.45
C SER A 109 2.91 14.78 4.70
N ASP A 110 2.75 15.96 5.28
CA ASP A 110 3.41 16.32 6.54
C ASP A 110 3.14 15.30 7.64
N GLN A 111 1.90 14.84 7.75
CA GLN A 111 1.49 13.82 8.72
C GLN A 111 2.15 12.46 8.46
N ALA A 112 2.28 12.05 7.20
CA ALA A 112 2.97 10.82 6.84
C ALA A 112 4.47 10.92 7.16
N LEU A 113 5.07 12.10 6.93
CA LEU A 113 6.47 12.39 7.27
C LEU A 113 6.70 12.33 8.78
N ASP A 114 5.80 12.87 9.59
CA ASP A 114 5.89 12.82 11.05
C ASP A 114 5.78 11.37 11.57
N ILE A 115 4.85 10.58 11.01
CA ILE A 115 4.76 9.16 11.32
C ILE A 115 6.07 8.44 10.97
N LEU A 116 6.65 8.76 9.81
CA LEU A 116 7.92 8.19 9.35
C LEU A 116 9.07 8.53 10.31
N LYS A 117 9.24 9.80 10.67
CA LYS A 117 10.27 10.25 11.62
C LYS A 117 10.14 9.55 12.96
N ASP A 118 8.92 9.41 13.48
CA ASP A 118 8.64 8.68 14.71
C ASP A 118 9.06 7.21 14.61
N VAL A 119 8.68 6.50 13.53
CA VAL A 119 9.01 5.08 13.41
C VAL A 119 10.51 4.85 13.21
N MET A 120 11.21 5.79 12.57
CA MET A 120 12.67 5.72 12.40
C MET A 120 13.43 5.76 13.74
N GLN A 121 12.88 6.41 14.76
CA GLN A 121 13.46 6.37 16.11
C GLN A 121 13.39 4.96 16.72
N TRP A 122 12.31 4.23 16.46
CA TRP A 122 12.12 2.85 16.97
C TRP A 122 12.88 1.80 16.15
N SER A 123 13.23 2.10 14.91
CA SER A 123 13.97 1.22 13.99
C SER A 123 15.41 1.71 13.75
N TYR A 124 15.94 2.56 14.62
CA TYR A 124 17.29 3.08 14.49
C TYR A 124 18.32 1.95 14.45
N GLY A 125 19.20 1.98 13.45
CA GLY A 125 20.19 0.91 13.22
C GLY A 125 19.65 -0.36 12.56
N GLU A 126 18.34 -0.46 12.33
CA GLU A 126 17.75 -1.58 11.59
C GLU A 126 17.80 -1.36 10.07
N LYS A 127 17.84 -2.45 9.31
CA LYS A 127 17.78 -2.40 7.85
C LYS A 127 16.45 -1.82 7.33
N TYR A 128 15.34 -2.16 8.00
CA TYR A 128 13.99 -1.80 7.56
C TYR A 128 13.37 -0.78 8.48
N ILE A 129 12.61 0.17 7.92
CA ILE A 129 11.83 1.16 8.67
C ILE A 129 10.80 0.46 9.58
N PHE A 130 10.08 -0.51 9.04
CA PHE A 130 9.11 -1.30 9.81
C PHE A 130 9.75 -2.61 10.27
N ALA A 131 10.85 -2.46 11.05
CA ALA A 131 11.62 -3.59 11.57
C ALA A 131 10.82 -4.44 12.56
N SER A 132 11.15 -5.71 12.61
CA SER A 132 10.54 -6.63 13.57
C SER A 132 11.11 -6.39 14.99
N PRO A 133 10.26 -6.12 16.00
CA PRO A 133 10.74 -5.99 17.38
C PRO A 133 11.37 -7.25 17.96
N ARG A 134 11.24 -8.38 17.28
CA ARG A 134 11.71 -9.71 17.75
C ARG A 134 12.90 -10.25 16.96
N LYS A 135 13.16 -9.72 15.77
CA LYS A 135 14.18 -10.26 14.85
C LYS A 135 14.94 -9.11 14.21
N HIS A 136 16.18 -8.95 14.64
CA HIS A 136 17.08 -7.94 14.11
C HIS A 136 17.22 -8.03 12.58
N ASN A 137 17.29 -6.88 11.91
CA ASN A 137 17.41 -6.75 10.45
C ASN A 137 16.36 -7.50 9.62
N GLN A 138 15.19 -7.74 10.19
CA GLN A 138 14.05 -8.29 9.46
C GLN A 138 12.84 -7.35 9.57
N PRO A 139 12.00 -7.24 8.51
CA PRO A 139 10.77 -6.48 8.62
C PRO A 139 9.76 -7.20 9.52
N ILE A 140 8.74 -6.49 9.99
CA ILE A 140 7.58 -7.16 10.61
C ILE A 140 6.98 -8.17 9.63
N HIS A 141 6.49 -9.28 10.17
CA HIS A 141 5.91 -10.33 9.32
C HIS A 141 4.65 -9.83 8.59
N PHE A 142 4.45 -10.28 7.35
CA PHE A 142 3.36 -9.81 6.48
C PHE A 142 1.96 -9.91 7.10
N ASN A 143 1.73 -10.88 8.00
CA ASN A 143 0.45 -11.04 8.68
C ASN A 143 0.31 -10.19 9.95
N THR A 144 1.36 -9.55 10.43
CA THR A 144 1.36 -8.80 11.70
C THR A 144 0.31 -7.69 11.71
N LEU A 145 0.18 -6.96 10.61
CA LEU A 145 -0.81 -5.89 10.51
C LEU A 145 -2.25 -6.42 10.58
N ASN A 146 -2.52 -7.56 9.96
CA ASN A 146 -3.84 -8.19 10.05
C ASN A 146 -4.12 -8.70 11.47
N MET A 147 -3.12 -9.25 12.15
CA MET A 147 -3.27 -9.66 13.55
C MET A 147 -3.56 -8.46 14.46
N ALA A 148 -2.88 -7.34 14.25
CA ALA A 148 -3.15 -6.09 14.97
C ALA A 148 -4.58 -5.60 14.74
N ILE A 149 -5.06 -5.60 13.50
CA ILE A 149 -6.45 -5.25 13.16
C ILE A 149 -7.45 -6.19 13.86
N ARG A 150 -7.15 -7.52 13.98
CA ARG A 150 -8.00 -8.46 14.73
C ARG A 150 -8.04 -8.13 16.22
N LYS A 151 -6.88 -7.77 16.81
CA LYS A 151 -6.81 -7.34 18.22
C LYS A 151 -7.60 -6.06 18.48
N MET A 152 -7.75 -5.18 17.48
CA MET A 152 -8.61 -4.00 17.55
C MET A 152 -10.11 -4.33 17.49
N GLY A 153 -10.49 -5.60 17.33
CA GLY A 153 -11.88 -6.06 17.27
C GLY A 153 -12.50 -6.16 15.87
N TYR A 154 -11.75 -5.80 14.81
CA TYR A 154 -12.29 -5.93 13.44
C TYR A 154 -12.29 -7.37 12.95
N GLY A 155 -13.44 -7.89 12.53
CA GLY A 155 -13.58 -9.19 11.89
C GLY A 155 -12.92 -9.24 10.49
N LYS A 156 -12.69 -10.47 9.96
CA LYS A 156 -12.07 -10.67 8.62
C LYS A 156 -12.87 -10.01 7.49
N HIS A 157 -14.18 -9.85 7.68
CA HIS A 157 -15.08 -9.25 6.70
C HIS A 157 -15.35 -7.76 6.94
N GLN A 158 -14.76 -7.17 7.99
CA GLN A 158 -14.93 -5.75 8.33
C GLN A 158 -13.73 -4.93 7.90
N LEU A 159 -12.50 -5.41 8.15
CA LEU A 159 -11.29 -4.72 7.78
C LEU A 159 -10.13 -5.69 7.59
N SER A 160 -9.23 -5.35 6.68
CA SER A 160 -7.91 -5.97 6.52
C SER A 160 -6.85 -4.91 6.30
N SER A 161 -5.58 -5.27 6.43
CA SER A 161 -4.50 -4.31 6.13
C SER A 161 -4.51 -3.88 4.65
N HIS A 162 -5.00 -4.71 3.75
CA HIS A 162 -5.24 -4.32 2.35
C HIS A 162 -6.44 -3.39 2.22
N GLY A 163 -7.45 -3.57 3.06
CA GLY A 163 -8.63 -2.70 3.13
C GLY A 163 -8.31 -1.24 3.44
N LEU A 164 -7.21 -0.95 4.16
CA LEU A 164 -6.76 0.43 4.38
C LEU A 164 -6.41 1.15 3.06
N ARG A 165 -5.87 0.41 2.09
CA ARG A 165 -5.63 0.94 0.75
C ARG A 165 -6.94 1.11 -0.04
N SER A 166 -7.91 0.24 0.17
CA SER A 166 -9.24 0.40 -0.41
C SER A 166 -9.96 1.62 0.20
N THR A 167 -9.80 1.86 1.51
CA THR A 167 -10.26 3.08 2.19
C THR A 167 -9.71 4.33 1.52
N PHE A 168 -8.38 4.40 1.34
CA PHE A 168 -7.70 5.48 0.64
C PHE A 168 -8.32 5.73 -0.76
N SER A 169 -8.39 4.68 -1.58
CA SER A 169 -8.93 4.78 -2.94
C SER A 169 -10.38 5.23 -2.95
N THR A 170 -11.22 4.63 -2.11
CA THR A 170 -12.66 4.92 -2.11
C THR A 170 -12.94 6.35 -1.69
N ILE A 171 -12.37 6.81 -0.58
CA ILE A 171 -12.65 8.16 -0.07
C ILE A 171 -12.12 9.24 -1.03
N LEU A 172 -10.95 9.05 -1.64
CA LEU A 172 -10.43 10.00 -2.63
C LEU A 172 -11.32 10.07 -3.87
N ASN A 173 -11.80 8.93 -4.37
CA ASN A 173 -12.74 8.91 -5.50
C ASN A 173 -14.09 9.55 -5.11
N ASP A 174 -14.62 9.21 -3.95
CA ASP A 174 -15.91 9.73 -3.46
C ASP A 174 -15.87 11.25 -3.19
N SER A 175 -14.68 11.79 -2.90
CA SER A 175 -14.51 13.24 -2.71
C SER A 175 -14.79 14.05 -3.97
N GLY A 176 -14.60 13.47 -5.15
CA GLY A 176 -14.75 14.15 -6.43
C GLY A 176 -13.72 15.28 -6.69
N LEU A 177 -12.71 15.43 -5.81
CA LEU A 177 -11.72 16.52 -5.89
C LEU A 177 -10.53 16.19 -6.79
N PHE A 178 -10.27 14.91 -7.03
CA PHE A 178 -9.07 14.45 -7.72
C PHE A 178 -9.42 13.58 -8.92
N GLN A 179 -8.60 13.65 -9.97
CA GLN A 179 -8.80 12.82 -11.14
C GLN A 179 -8.46 11.36 -10.84
N ASP A 180 -9.24 10.42 -11.36
CA ASP A 180 -9.06 8.98 -11.18
C ASP A 180 -7.63 8.52 -11.53
N ASN A 181 -7.03 9.11 -12.59
CA ASN A 181 -5.69 8.75 -13.01
C ASN A 181 -4.60 9.15 -12.00
N TRP A 182 -4.80 10.19 -11.19
CA TRP A 182 -3.87 10.54 -10.10
C TRP A 182 -3.95 9.52 -8.96
N ILE A 183 -5.19 9.12 -8.60
CA ILE A 183 -5.44 8.11 -7.58
C ILE A 183 -4.86 6.76 -8.02
N GLU A 184 -5.11 6.34 -9.27
CA GLU A 184 -4.58 5.10 -9.84
C GLU A 184 -3.04 5.12 -9.94
N ALA A 185 -2.44 6.28 -10.30
CA ALA A 185 -1.00 6.47 -10.30
C ALA A 185 -0.41 6.33 -8.89
N GLN A 186 -1.04 6.95 -7.86
CA GLN A 186 -0.64 6.80 -6.45
C GLN A 186 -0.71 5.34 -6.00
N LEU A 187 -1.64 4.60 -6.50
CA LEU A 187 -1.80 3.18 -6.22
C LEU A 187 -0.88 2.28 -7.07
N SER A 188 0.02 2.85 -7.88
CA SER A 188 0.85 2.09 -8.84
C SER A 188 0.04 1.08 -9.67
N HIS A 189 -1.19 1.45 -10.05
CA HIS A 189 -1.99 0.62 -10.96
C HIS A 189 -1.55 0.91 -12.40
N ILE A 190 -1.35 -0.16 -13.17
CA ILE A 190 -1.09 -0.05 -14.60
C ILE A 190 -2.41 0.27 -15.29
N ASP A 191 -2.42 1.29 -16.16
CA ASP A 191 -3.57 1.58 -16.99
C ASP A 191 -3.93 0.32 -17.81
N LYS A 192 -5.16 -0.10 -17.69
CA LYS A 192 -5.67 -1.28 -18.41
C LYS A 192 -5.79 -1.03 -19.90
N ASN A 193 -5.88 0.22 -20.31
CA ASN A 193 -5.87 0.61 -21.71
C ASN A 193 -4.43 0.64 -22.22
N ARG A 194 -4.03 -0.42 -22.96
CA ARG A 194 -2.67 -0.58 -23.52
C ARG A 194 -2.23 0.63 -24.37
N THR A 195 -3.16 1.24 -25.09
CA THR A 195 -2.89 2.41 -25.91
C THR A 195 -2.57 3.63 -25.04
N ARG A 196 -3.33 3.85 -23.97
CA ARG A 196 -3.07 4.94 -23.04
C ARG A 196 -1.79 4.69 -22.22
N ALA A 197 -1.54 3.46 -21.80
CA ALA A 197 -0.35 3.07 -21.03
C ALA A 197 0.96 3.28 -21.83
N SER A 198 0.94 3.15 -23.16
CA SER A 198 2.11 3.38 -24.01
C SER A 198 2.42 4.87 -24.25
N TYR A 199 1.45 5.77 -24.03
CA TYR A 199 1.61 7.22 -24.22
C TYR A 199 1.66 8.00 -22.90
N ASN A 200 1.22 7.42 -21.79
CA ASN A 200 1.09 8.13 -20.52
C ASN A 200 2.24 7.74 -19.58
N HIS A 201 3.40 8.39 -19.76
CA HIS A 201 4.55 8.30 -18.84
C HIS A 201 4.45 9.30 -17.68
N ALA A 202 3.33 10.04 -17.57
CA ALA A 202 3.15 11.01 -16.53
C ALA A 202 2.91 10.29 -15.20
N ASP A 203 3.76 10.53 -14.22
CA ASP A 203 3.62 10.05 -12.85
C ASP A 203 2.72 10.95 -11.99
N TYR A 204 2.30 12.12 -12.54
CA TYR A 204 1.48 13.12 -11.87
C TYR A 204 2.03 13.53 -10.49
N LEU A 205 3.35 13.58 -10.32
CA LEU A 205 3.96 13.74 -9.00
C LEU A 205 3.47 15.02 -8.30
N ALA A 206 3.40 16.15 -9.01
CA ALA A 206 2.94 17.42 -8.43
C ALA A 206 1.49 17.33 -7.95
N GLN A 207 0.58 16.83 -8.80
CA GLN A 207 -0.84 16.67 -8.47
C GLN A 207 -1.04 15.64 -7.34
N ARG A 208 -0.25 14.57 -7.35
CA ARG A 208 -0.26 13.57 -6.26
C ARG A 208 0.27 14.15 -4.96
N THR A 209 1.22 15.08 -4.99
CA THR A 209 1.71 15.74 -3.78
C THR A 209 0.59 16.55 -3.10
N GLU A 210 -0.16 17.33 -3.88
CA GLU A 210 -1.32 18.08 -3.37
C GLU A 210 -2.42 17.13 -2.84
N MET A 211 -2.73 16.08 -3.59
CA MET A 211 -3.71 15.07 -3.19
C MET A 211 -3.30 14.36 -1.89
N MET A 212 -2.02 14.00 -1.73
CA MET A 212 -1.53 13.32 -0.53
C MET A 212 -1.52 14.26 0.68
N GLN A 213 -1.25 15.55 0.50
CA GLN A 213 -1.36 16.52 1.60
C GLN A 213 -2.83 16.68 2.02
N TRP A 214 -3.74 16.85 1.07
CA TRP A 214 -5.17 16.88 1.37
C TRP A 214 -5.63 15.63 2.13
N TRP A 215 -5.16 14.45 1.72
CA TRP A 215 -5.49 13.20 2.40
C TRP A 215 -4.96 13.15 3.84
N GLY A 216 -3.74 13.64 4.06
CA GLY A 216 -3.15 13.77 5.40
C GLY A 216 -3.98 14.69 6.30
N ASP A 217 -4.40 15.84 5.78
CA ASP A 217 -5.23 16.81 6.49
C ASP A 217 -6.63 16.25 6.78
N TYR A 218 -7.24 15.59 5.79
CA TYR A 218 -8.52 14.90 5.96
C TYR A 218 -8.47 13.85 7.10
N LEU A 219 -7.45 13.00 7.11
CA LEU A 219 -7.28 12.02 8.18
C LEU A 219 -7.06 12.68 9.56
N SER A 220 -6.45 13.86 9.60
CA SER A 220 -6.21 14.58 10.85
C SER A 220 -7.49 15.20 11.42
N THR A 221 -8.37 15.66 10.56
CA THR A 221 -9.64 16.32 10.93
C THR A 221 -10.81 15.35 11.13
N ALA A 222 -10.70 14.10 10.67
CA ALA A 222 -11.72 13.06 10.89
C ALA A 222 -11.91 12.83 12.39
N LYS A 223 -13.07 13.29 12.90
CA LYS A 223 -13.51 13.20 14.30
C LYS A 223 -14.25 11.89 14.56
#